data_5c9a04cb82319c995d5d59555779b9c3
#
_entry.id   5c9a04cb82319c995d5d59555779b9c3
#
_cell.length_a   1.000
_cell.length_b   1.000
_cell.length_c   1.000
_cell.angle_alpha   90.00
_cell.angle_beta   90.00
_cell.angle_gamma   90.00
#
_symmetry.space_group_name_H-M   'P 1'
#
loop_
_entity.id
_entity.type
_entity.pdbx_description
1 polymer ?
#
loop_
_entity_poly.entity_id
_entity_poly.type
_entity_poly.pdbx_seq_one_letter_code
_entity_poly.pdbx_strand_id
1 'polypeptide(L)'
;MAALLLGSSKVYALSSDSLRILSDTSYFRSGEDDWNLLESVSQKQTGNVLFLLERGADPDASGAGRMTALMKAAQDGDTLLSKILVLNGANLELTDREETTALMVAVLNQYFNVAHFLLGKGANPNHQDKYGGSALIYAAGLNEFSIADLLLFFGASDTLKDKKGNDAIMTAVSMGNLACTDVLLQNGVRPDSRDKKLNTPLMVAAQYGDLGMIRLLLEYNAGLEHVNNSNYTALAHAIQTGETSAARILVDSGANVNHLIKKNQNLYDLADQQRNSEIQGLLKSKGASPTPHPDFSEFGLGLGNSFNSSEYILQGRIWLQDRKFGYFAETGYDVRVIIQKVQVEINDTLIHQYRENRSAWTLGAGKYFTLHTDQSGLDYGFYAALYGMLSFPKHKGFSEGPPASYNLMPSAGFFLKGSWAGMKAGVERYTFGTLLEGPWKINITLFMSFRKKSNAFQYKEIRYE
;
A
#
# COMPACT_ATOMS: atom_id res chain seq x y z
N MET A 1 -8.52 3.64 -20.68
CA MET A 1 -9.26 2.39 -20.44
C MET A 1 -9.46 2.07 -18.95
N ALA A 2 -9.24 3.02 -18.07
CA ALA A 2 -9.50 2.92 -16.63
C ALA A 2 -10.61 3.89 -16.17
N ALA A 3 -11.40 4.42 -17.09
CA ALA A 3 -12.38 5.48 -16.82
C ALA A 3 -13.81 4.98 -16.70
N LEU A 4 -14.03 3.68 -16.64
CA LEU A 4 -15.37 3.08 -16.71
C LEU A 4 -15.99 2.74 -15.35
N LEU A 5 -15.41 3.17 -14.24
CA LEU A 5 -15.91 2.84 -12.90
C LEU A 5 -15.96 4.03 -11.95
N LEU A 6 -16.14 5.25 -12.48
CA LEU A 6 -16.24 6.42 -11.61
C LEU A 6 -17.62 7.05 -11.70
N GLY A 7 -18.31 6.90 -10.58
CA GLY A 7 -19.66 7.36 -10.37
C GLY A 7 -19.89 8.79 -10.81
N SER A 8 -20.74 8.94 -11.73
CA SER A 8 -21.76 9.99 -11.79
C SER A 8 -22.76 9.57 -12.85
N SER A 9 -24.02 9.64 -12.49
CA SER A 9 -25.18 9.51 -13.36
C SER A 9 -24.99 10.32 -14.64
N LYS A 10 -24.44 9.70 -15.68
CA LYS A 10 -24.67 10.13 -17.08
C LYS A 10 -23.91 9.22 -18.03
N VAL A 11 -24.72 8.53 -18.85
CA VAL A 11 -24.43 8.21 -20.22
C VAL A 11 -23.02 7.73 -20.50
N TYR A 12 -22.87 6.45 -20.81
CA TYR A 12 -21.72 5.99 -21.59
C TYR A 12 -21.54 6.94 -22.77
N ALA A 13 -20.62 7.86 -22.65
CA ALA A 13 -20.15 8.63 -23.77
C ALA A 13 -19.55 7.59 -24.72
N LEU A 14 -20.23 7.39 -25.85
CA LEU A 14 -19.64 6.66 -26.96
C LEU A 14 -18.23 7.19 -27.17
N SER A 15 -17.24 6.32 -27.13
CA SER A 15 -15.86 6.70 -27.44
C SER A 15 -15.80 7.36 -28.80
N SER A 16 -14.79 8.19 -29.07
CA SER A 16 -14.53 8.76 -30.40
C SER A 16 -14.54 7.71 -31.51
N ASP A 17 -14.25 6.45 -31.18
CA ASP A 17 -14.32 5.31 -32.09
C ASP A 17 -15.76 4.88 -32.38
N SER A 18 -16.68 5.04 -31.43
CA SER A 18 -18.11 4.78 -31.67
C SER A 18 -18.74 5.80 -32.62
N LEU A 19 -18.26 7.05 -32.62
CA LEU A 19 -18.70 8.09 -33.59
C LEU A 19 -18.10 7.87 -34.98
N ARG A 20 -16.90 7.28 -35.08
CA ARG A 20 -16.31 6.87 -36.37
C ARG A 20 -17.07 5.70 -37.02
N ILE A 21 -17.66 4.81 -36.22
CA ILE A 21 -18.38 3.62 -36.68
C ILE A 21 -19.76 3.98 -37.28
N LEU A 22 -20.35 5.13 -36.91
CA LEU A 22 -21.61 5.60 -37.48
C LEU A 22 -21.54 5.93 -39.01
N SER A 23 -20.33 6.03 -39.57
CA SER A 23 -20.12 6.24 -41.01
C SER A 23 -19.84 4.96 -41.80
N ASP A 24 -19.68 3.82 -41.13
CA ASP A 24 -19.31 2.56 -41.79
C ASP A 24 -20.56 1.70 -42.07
N THR A 25 -21.14 1.91 -43.23
CA THR A 25 -22.33 1.19 -43.71
C THR A 25 -22.11 -0.30 -43.93
N SER A 26 -20.87 -0.81 -43.85
CA SER A 26 -20.52 -2.23 -44.05
C SER A 26 -21.03 -3.16 -42.93
N TYR A 27 -21.51 -2.60 -41.79
CA TYR A 27 -21.99 -3.37 -40.64
C TYR A 27 -23.49 -3.68 -40.66
N PHE A 28 -24.27 -3.10 -41.59
CA PHE A 28 -25.69 -3.41 -41.70
C PHE A 28 -25.86 -4.76 -42.42
N ARG A 29 -26.44 -5.72 -41.70
CA ARG A 29 -26.89 -6.97 -42.30
C ARG A 29 -28.22 -6.72 -42.95
N SER A 30 -28.30 -6.96 -44.25
CA SER A 30 -29.52 -7.00 -45.07
C SER A 30 -30.41 -5.75 -45.06
N GLY A 31 -31.35 -5.73 -45.79
CA GLY A 31 -32.47 -4.92 -46.25
C GLY A 31 -32.81 -3.62 -45.52
N GLU A 32 -33.50 -2.81 -46.22
CA GLU A 32 -33.99 -1.51 -45.75
C GLU A 32 -34.89 -1.62 -44.50
N ASP A 33 -35.62 -2.75 -44.35
CA ASP A 33 -36.52 -2.98 -43.21
C ASP A 33 -35.77 -3.26 -41.90
N ASP A 34 -34.59 -3.91 -41.93
CA ASP A 34 -33.77 -4.17 -40.75
C ASP A 34 -33.14 -2.87 -40.23
N TRP A 35 -32.68 -2.00 -41.14
CA TRP A 35 -32.17 -0.68 -40.74
C TRP A 35 -33.28 0.19 -40.13
N ASN A 36 -34.48 0.18 -40.77
CA ASN A 36 -35.61 0.92 -40.26
C ASN A 36 -36.08 0.38 -38.90
N LEU A 37 -35.92 -0.92 -38.62
CA LEU A 37 -36.22 -1.52 -37.32
C LEU A 37 -35.33 -0.93 -36.24
N LEU A 38 -34.00 -0.90 -36.45
CA LEU A 38 -33.06 -0.33 -35.52
C LEU A 38 -33.28 1.15 -35.24
N GLU A 39 -33.62 1.91 -36.29
CA GLU A 39 -33.95 3.33 -36.19
C GLU A 39 -35.27 3.54 -35.41
N SER A 40 -36.30 2.74 -35.71
CA SER A 40 -37.59 2.80 -35.00
C SER A 40 -37.46 2.44 -33.51
N VAL A 41 -36.61 1.47 -33.16
CA VAL A 41 -36.28 1.14 -31.75
C VAL A 41 -35.57 2.31 -31.09
N SER A 42 -34.57 2.92 -31.76
CA SER A 42 -33.86 4.08 -31.24
C SER A 42 -34.77 5.29 -31.01
N GLN A 43 -35.77 5.46 -31.85
CA GLN A 43 -36.79 6.53 -31.74
C GLN A 43 -37.97 6.14 -30.85
N LYS A 44 -38.01 4.95 -30.27
CA LYS A 44 -39.08 4.40 -29.42
C LYS A 44 -40.45 4.37 -30.13
N GLN A 45 -40.44 4.15 -31.42
CA GLN A 45 -41.66 4.10 -32.27
C GLN A 45 -42.27 2.69 -32.25
N THR A 46 -42.91 2.32 -31.16
CA THR A 46 -43.44 0.97 -30.92
C THR A 46 -44.35 0.46 -32.08
N GLY A 47 -45.20 1.33 -32.64
CA GLY A 47 -46.06 0.97 -33.77
C GLY A 47 -45.27 0.61 -35.03
N ASN A 48 -44.21 1.37 -35.34
CA ASN A 48 -43.36 1.07 -36.50
C ASN A 48 -42.56 -0.22 -36.29
N VAL A 49 -42.07 -0.46 -35.05
CA VAL A 49 -41.38 -1.70 -34.71
C VAL A 49 -42.26 -2.92 -34.95
N LEU A 50 -43.51 -2.91 -34.48
CA LEU A 50 -44.46 -3.99 -34.73
C LEU A 50 -44.73 -4.17 -36.23
N PHE A 51 -44.99 -3.09 -36.96
CA PHE A 51 -45.23 -3.13 -38.39
C PHE A 51 -44.05 -3.73 -39.17
N LEU A 52 -42.82 -3.35 -38.84
CA LEU A 52 -41.62 -3.86 -39.50
C LEU A 52 -41.39 -5.34 -39.20
N LEU A 53 -41.57 -5.78 -37.94
CA LEU A 53 -41.48 -7.19 -37.55
C LEU A 53 -42.56 -8.06 -38.26
N GLU A 54 -43.80 -7.56 -38.39
CA GLU A 54 -44.86 -8.23 -39.15
C GLU A 54 -44.54 -8.33 -40.65
N ARG A 55 -43.76 -7.41 -41.21
CA ARG A 55 -43.25 -7.47 -42.58
C ARG A 55 -42.07 -8.43 -42.76
N GLY A 56 -41.53 -9.00 -41.66
CA GLY A 56 -40.43 -9.94 -41.71
C GLY A 56 -39.05 -9.32 -41.54
N ALA A 57 -38.95 -8.10 -40.98
CA ALA A 57 -37.67 -7.56 -40.53
C ALA A 57 -37.03 -8.50 -39.50
N ASP A 58 -35.71 -8.68 -39.57
CA ASP A 58 -34.98 -9.56 -38.68
C ASP A 58 -34.94 -8.96 -37.25
N PRO A 59 -35.57 -9.59 -36.25
CA PRO A 59 -35.52 -9.12 -34.87
C PRO A 59 -34.09 -9.10 -34.27
N ASP A 60 -33.17 -9.85 -34.91
CA ASP A 60 -31.76 -9.92 -34.57
C ASP A 60 -30.87 -8.94 -35.38
N ALA A 61 -31.51 -8.08 -36.19
CA ALA A 61 -30.78 -7.05 -36.90
C ALA A 61 -29.85 -6.26 -35.99
N SER A 62 -28.63 -6.04 -36.46
CA SER A 62 -27.60 -5.39 -35.66
C SER A 62 -26.96 -4.23 -36.42
N GLY A 63 -26.79 -3.13 -35.72
CA GLY A 63 -26.16 -1.91 -36.23
C GLY A 63 -24.66 -1.82 -35.89
N ALA A 64 -24.21 -0.59 -35.83
CA ALA A 64 -22.81 -0.29 -35.44
C ALA A 64 -22.43 -0.96 -34.12
N GLY A 65 -21.24 -1.57 -34.07
CA GLY A 65 -20.78 -2.27 -32.88
C GLY A 65 -21.39 -3.63 -32.62
N ARG A 66 -22.20 -4.19 -33.58
CA ARG A 66 -23.02 -5.39 -33.42
C ARG A 66 -24.13 -5.22 -32.36
N MET A 67 -24.52 -3.97 -32.09
CA MET A 67 -25.61 -3.65 -31.18
C MET A 67 -26.95 -4.09 -31.82
N THR A 68 -27.65 -5.06 -31.21
CA THR A 68 -28.96 -5.53 -31.69
C THR A 68 -30.10 -4.60 -31.27
N ALA A 69 -31.25 -4.74 -31.91
CA ALA A 69 -32.46 -4.02 -31.51
C ALA A 69 -32.83 -4.26 -30.04
N LEU A 70 -32.70 -5.52 -29.58
CA LEU A 70 -32.95 -5.89 -28.18
C LEU A 70 -31.95 -5.22 -27.20
N MET A 71 -30.64 -5.18 -27.54
CA MET A 71 -29.65 -4.47 -26.74
C MET A 71 -29.95 -2.98 -26.66
N LYS A 72 -30.41 -2.38 -27.77
CA LYS A 72 -30.79 -0.97 -27.80
C LYS A 72 -32.03 -0.70 -26.92
N ALA A 73 -33.05 -1.53 -26.98
CA ALA A 73 -34.22 -1.44 -26.10
C ALA A 73 -33.82 -1.61 -24.62
N ALA A 74 -32.89 -2.54 -24.35
CA ALA A 74 -32.34 -2.75 -23.01
C ALA A 74 -31.51 -1.55 -22.52
N GLN A 75 -30.72 -0.92 -23.38
CA GLN A 75 -29.96 0.29 -23.09
C GLN A 75 -30.86 1.48 -22.73
N ASP A 76 -32.03 1.58 -23.35
CA ASP A 76 -32.98 2.67 -23.12
C ASP A 76 -33.99 2.35 -22.00
N GLY A 77 -33.93 1.16 -21.42
CA GLY A 77 -34.82 0.70 -20.35
C GLY A 77 -36.26 0.43 -20.82
N ASP A 78 -36.46 0.29 -22.15
CA ASP A 78 -37.77 0.11 -22.71
C ASP A 78 -38.22 -1.36 -22.59
N THR A 79 -38.93 -1.65 -21.52
CA THR A 79 -39.45 -2.99 -21.23
C THR A 79 -40.50 -3.41 -22.28
N LEU A 80 -41.27 -2.48 -22.84
CA LEU A 80 -42.27 -2.79 -23.84
C LEU A 80 -41.65 -3.19 -25.17
N LEU A 81 -40.69 -2.41 -25.66
CA LEU A 81 -39.91 -2.76 -26.85
C LEU A 81 -39.16 -4.06 -26.69
N SER A 82 -38.52 -4.27 -25.52
CA SER A 82 -37.86 -5.53 -25.21
C SER A 82 -38.80 -6.72 -25.26
N LYS A 83 -40.04 -6.58 -24.73
CA LYS A 83 -41.08 -7.62 -24.82
C LYS A 83 -41.48 -7.89 -26.26
N ILE A 84 -41.72 -6.87 -27.08
CA ILE A 84 -42.11 -7.00 -28.48
C ILE A 84 -41.03 -7.75 -29.26
N LEU A 85 -39.78 -7.34 -29.14
CA LEU A 85 -38.64 -7.97 -29.83
C LEU A 85 -38.49 -9.45 -29.44
N VAL A 86 -38.50 -9.77 -28.14
CA VAL A 86 -38.35 -11.16 -27.66
C VAL A 86 -39.55 -12.04 -28.09
N LEU A 87 -40.79 -11.50 -28.08
CA LEU A 87 -41.97 -12.26 -28.54
C LEU A 87 -41.93 -12.51 -30.04
N ASN A 88 -41.25 -11.69 -30.82
CA ASN A 88 -41.03 -11.88 -32.25
C ASN A 88 -39.72 -12.61 -32.57
N GLY A 89 -39.10 -13.28 -31.59
CA GLY A 89 -37.99 -14.20 -31.80
C GLY A 89 -36.60 -13.62 -31.65
N ALA A 90 -36.44 -12.40 -31.11
CA ALA A 90 -35.10 -11.86 -30.82
C ALA A 90 -34.31 -12.80 -29.91
N ASN A 91 -33.09 -13.10 -30.30
CA ASN A 91 -32.17 -13.97 -29.58
C ASN A 91 -31.54 -13.22 -28.37
N LEU A 92 -31.77 -13.77 -27.17
CA LEU A 92 -31.30 -13.19 -25.92
C LEU A 92 -29.78 -13.20 -25.75
N GLU A 93 -29.09 -14.14 -26.47
CA GLU A 93 -27.66 -14.44 -26.26
C GLU A 93 -26.74 -13.82 -27.31
N LEU A 94 -27.27 -13.02 -28.23
CA LEU A 94 -26.40 -12.26 -29.12
C LEU A 94 -25.58 -11.27 -28.36
N THR A 95 -24.36 -11.02 -28.87
CA THR A 95 -23.39 -10.14 -28.23
C THR A 95 -22.94 -9.02 -29.15
N ASP A 96 -22.63 -7.89 -28.57
CA ASP A 96 -21.95 -6.78 -29.23
C ASP A 96 -20.44 -7.08 -29.44
N ARG A 97 -19.65 -6.05 -29.80
CA ARG A 97 -18.16 -6.20 -29.96
C ARG A 97 -17.41 -6.43 -28.67
N GLU A 98 -18.00 -6.04 -27.56
CA GLU A 98 -17.44 -6.24 -26.23
C GLU A 98 -17.86 -7.60 -25.64
N GLU A 99 -18.57 -8.42 -26.42
CA GLU A 99 -19.17 -9.67 -25.98
C GLU A 99 -20.25 -9.47 -24.91
N THR A 100 -20.94 -8.30 -24.93
CA THR A 100 -21.97 -7.94 -23.95
C THR A 100 -23.35 -8.37 -24.45
N THR A 101 -24.15 -9.05 -23.62
CA THR A 101 -25.55 -9.45 -23.95
C THR A 101 -26.56 -8.34 -23.61
N ALA A 102 -27.79 -8.47 -24.11
CA ALA A 102 -28.88 -7.55 -23.75
C ALA A 102 -29.17 -7.51 -22.25
N LEU A 103 -29.06 -8.64 -21.53
CA LEU A 103 -29.16 -8.71 -20.06
C LEU A 103 -28.08 -7.86 -19.40
N MET A 104 -26.83 -8.01 -19.82
CA MET A 104 -25.70 -7.23 -19.26
C MET A 104 -25.87 -5.73 -19.53
N VAL A 105 -26.38 -5.37 -20.73
CA VAL A 105 -26.70 -3.96 -21.05
C VAL A 105 -27.77 -3.41 -20.12
N ALA A 106 -28.82 -4.17 -19.82
CA ALA A 106 -29.86 -3.77 -18.87
C ALA A 106 -29.31 -3.56 -17.46
N VAL A 107 -28.42 -4.46 -17.00
CA VAL A 107 -27.78 -4.37 -15.69
C VAL A 107 -26.84 -3.16 -15.60
N LEU A 108 -26.00 -2.94 -16.61
CA LEU A 108 -25.08 -1.81 -16.68
C LEU A 108 -25.80 -0.46 -16.65
N ASN A 109 -27.03 -0.41 -17.20
CA ASN A 109 -27.86 0.79 -17.16
C ASN A 109 -28.88 0.78 -16.01
N GLN A 110 -28.82 -0.20 -15.09
CA GLN A 110 -29.62 -0.26 -13.87
C GLN A 110 -31.13 -0.41 -14.10
N TYR A 111 -31.51 -1.04 -15.21
CA TYR A 111 -32.92 -1.25 -15.57
C TYR A 111 -33.45 -2.58 -15.04
N PHE A 112 -33.87 -2.59 -13.77
CA PHE A 112 -34.39 -3.77 -13.09
C PHE A 112 -35.51 -4.47 -13.87
N ASN A 113 -36.53 -3.72 -14.40
CA ASN A 113 -37.65 -4.32 -15.09
C ASN A 113 -37.27 -5.03 -16.39
N VAL A 114 -36.31 -4.50 -17.13
CA VAL A 114 -35.79 -5.15 -18.34
C VAL A 114 -34.97 -6.38 -17.96
N ALA A 115 -34.07 -6.29 -16.98
CA ALA A 115 -33.29 -7.43 -16.49
C ALA A 115 -34.20 -8.56 -16.00
N HIS A 116 -35.25 -8.24 -15.19
CA HIS A 116 -36.22 -9.20 -14.69
C HIS A 116 -36.98 -9.89 -15.86
N PHE A 117 -37.41 -9.10 -16.84
CA PHE A 117 -38.10 -9.66 -18.02
C PHE A 117 -37.17 -10.60 -18.81
N LEU A 118 -35.95 -10.18 -19.12
CA LEU A 118 -35.00 -11.00 -19.89
C LEU A 118 -34.65 -12.30 -19.17
N LEU A 119 -34.37 -12.24 -17.85
CA LEU A 119 -34.14 -13.43 -17.03
C LEU A 119 -35.34 -14.36 -16.99
N GLY A 120 -36.54 -13.80 -16.83
CA GLY A 120 -37.81 -14.57 -16.90
C GLY A 120 -38.09 -15.21 -18.27
N LYS A 121 -37.42 -14.77 -19.33
CA LYS A 121 -37.45 -15.36 -20.68
C LYS A 121 -36.26 -16.32 -20.93
N GLY A 122 -35.42 -16.55 -19.91
CA GLY A 122 -34.34 -17.54 -19.99
C GLY A 122 -33.00 -16.96 -20.47
N ALA A 123 -32.82 -15.63 -20.44
CA ALA A 123 -31.49 -15.04 -20.67
C ALA A 123 -30.46 -15.64 -19.70
N ASN A 124 -29.27 -16.00 -20.20
CA ASN A 124 -28.21 -16.63 -19.43
C ASN A 124 -27.55 -15.59 -18.49
N PRO A 125 -27.71 -15.70 -17.15
CA PRO A 125 -27.11 -14.76 -16.20
C PRO A 125 -25.60 -14.94 -16.06
N ASN A 126 -25.04 -16.05 -16.61
CA ASN A 126 -23.65 -16.47 -16.44
C ASN A 126 -22.75 -16.16 -17.64
N HIS A 127 -23.29 -15.46 -18.63
CA HIS A 127 -22.49 -15.00 -19.76
C HIS A 127 -21.39 -14.04 -19.25
N GLN A 128 -20.18 -14.18 -19.79
CA GLN A 128 -19.05 -13.30 -19.49
C GLN A 128 -18.63 -12.55 -20.76
N ASP A 129 -18.42 -11.26 -20.63
CA ASP A 129 -17.91 -10.42 -21.70
C ASP A 129 -16.41 -10.61 -21.93
N LYS A 130 -15.85 -9.88 -22.86
CA LYS A 130 -14.43 -9.94 -23.19
C LYS A 130 -13.49 -9.54 -22.03
N TYR A 131 -14.01 -8.92 -20.96
CA TYR A 131 -13.24 -8.59 -19.76
C TYR A 131 -13.42 -9.62 -18.65
N GLY A 132 -14.24 -10.64 -18.88
CA GLY A 132 -14.63 -11.64 -17.91
C GLY A 132 -15.70 -11.14 -16.94
N GLY A 133 -16.29 -9.97 -17.18
CA GLY A 133 -17.40 -9.44 -16.41
C GLY A 133 -18.66 -10.26 -16.63
N SER A 134 -19.41 -10.58 -15.57
CA SER A 134 -20.76 -11.14 -15.65
C SER A 134 -21.78 -10.10 -15.18
N ALA A 135 -23.05 -10.35 -15.47
CA ALA A 135 -24.15 -9.49 -15.00
C ALA A 135 -24.08 -9.27 -13.47
N LEU A 136 -23.77 -10.32 -12.69
CA LEU A 136 -23.66 -10.24 -11.23
C LEU A 136 -22.45 -9.39 -10.79
N ILE A 137 -21.30 -9.50 -11.46
CA ILE A 137 -20.11 -8.68 -11.18
C ILE A 137 -20.42 -7.20 -11.43
N TYR A 138 -21.15 -6.88 -12.50
CA TYR A 138 -21.55 -5.51 -12.81
C TYR A 138 -22.57 -4.96 -11.81
N ALA A 139 -23.60 -5.73 -11.45
CA ALA A 139 -24.56 -5.33 -10.43
C ALA A 139 -23.86 -5.04 -9.09
N ALA A 140 -22.89 -5.88 -8.71
CA ALA A 140 -22.09 -5.72 -7.51
C ALA A 140 -21.22 -4.44 -7.54
N GLY A 141 -20.61 -4.14 -8.68
CA GLY A 141 -19.80 -2.94 -8.88
C GLY A 141 -20.61 -1.64 -8.89
N LEU A 142 -21.84 -1.69 -9.33
CA LEU A 142 -22.76 -0.53 -9.40
C LEU A 142 -23.60 -0.34 -8.13
N ASN A 143 -23.45 -1.20 -7.12
CA ASN A 143 -24.27 -1.24 -5.90
C ASN A 143 -25.76 -1.49 -6.16
N GLU A 144 -26.07 -2.18 -7.25
CA GLU A 144 -27.45 -2.53 -7.62
C GLU A 144 -27.90 -3.81 -6.92
N PHE A 145 -28.10 -3.71 -5.60
CA PHE A 145 -28.40 -4.84 -4.73
C PHE A 145 -29.70 -5.58 -5.14
N SER A 146 -30.73 -4.84 -5.62
CA SER A 146 -31.97 -5.46 -6.11
C SER A 146 -31.76 -6.28 -7.37
N ILE A 147 -30.87 -5.83 -8.27
CA ILE A 147 -30.52 -6.56 -9.49
C ILE A 147 -29.62 -7.75 -9.14
N ALA A 148 -28.71 -7.59 -8.17
CA ALA A 148 -27.87 -8.68 -7.70
C ALA A 148 -28.69 -9.81 -7.08
N ASP A 149 -29.67 -9.48 -6.22
CA ASP A 149 -30.63 -10.43 -5.64
C ASP A 149 -31.44 -11.16 -6.74
N LEU A 150 -31.96 -10.40 -7.69
CA LEU A 150 -32.67 -10.96 -8.85
C LEU A 150 -31.78 -11.93 -9.64
N LEU A 151 -30.56 -11.57 -9.95
CA LEU A 151 -29.62 -12.41 -10.70
C LEU A 151 -29.33 -13.71 -9.95
N LEU A 152 -29.08 -13.66 -8.65
CA LEU A 152 -28.86 -14.83 -7.81
C LEU A 152 -30.11 -15.74 -7.79
N PHE A 153 -31.31 -15.15 -7.66
CA PHE A 153 -32.57 -15.89 -7.74
C PHE A 153 -32.71 -16.66 -9.06
N PHE A 154 -32.25 -16.09 -10.19
CA PHE A 154 -32.24 -16.75 -11.50
C PHE A 154 -30.96 -17.60 -11.76
N GLY A 155 -30.19 -17.92 -10.76
CA GLY A 155 -29.07 -18.84 -10.85
C GLY A 155 -27.77 -18.23 -11.38
N ALA A 156 -27.57 -16.93 -11.18
CA ALA A 156 -26.25 -16.34 -11.43
C ALA A 156 -25.19 -16.98 -10.53
N SER A 157 -24.08 -17.36 -11.12
CA SER A 157 -22.94 -17.94 -10.40
C SER A 157 -22.14 -16.84 -9.67
N ASP A 158 -21.97 -17.01 -8.37
CA ASP A 158 -21.15 -16.17 -7.51
C ASP A 158 -19.64 -16.41 -7.67
N THR A 159 -19.27 -17.51 -8.37
CA THR A 159 -17.86 -17.92 -8.51
C THR A 159 -17.18 -17.45 -9.79
N LEU A 160 -17.94 -16.85 -10.72
CA LEU A 160 -17.37 -16.27 -11.95
C LEU A 160 -16.45 -15.11 -11.59
N LYS A 161 -15.32 -15.02 -12.31
CA LYS A 161 -14.29 -14.00 -12.06
C LYS A 161 -13.96 -13.21 -13.31
N ASP A 162 -13.75 -11.93 -13.12
CA ASP A 162 -13.23 -11.05 -14.15
C ASP A 162 -11.76 -11.36 -14.50
N LYS A 163 -11.21 -10.70 -15.52
CA LYS A 163 -9.79 -10.88 -15.89
C LYS A 163 -8.80 -10.43 -14.82
N LYS A 164 -9.22 -9.71 -13.79
CA LYS A 164 -8.39 -9.35 -12.61
C LYS A 164 -8.45 -10.42 -11.52
N GLY A 165 -9.41 -11.34 -11.61
CA GLY A 165 -9.68 -12.41 -10.65
C GLY A 165 -10.70 -12.04 -9.59
N ASN A 166 -11.44 -10.95 -9.77
CA ASN A 166 -12.50 -10.54 -8.86
C ASN A 166 -13.81 -11.17 -9.26
N ASP A 167 -14.51 -11.75 -8.31
CA ASP A 167 -15.92 -12.13 -8.40
C ASP A 167 -16.84 -11.01 -7.90
N ALA A 168 -18.13 -11.27 -7.79
CA ALA A 168 -19.11 -10.27 -7.39
C ALA A 168 -18.85 -9.68 -6.00
N ILE A 169 -18.56 -10.54 -4.98
CA ILE A 169 -18.32 -10.05 -3.62
C ILE A 169 -17.01 -9.26 -3.53
N MET A 170 -15.95 -9.72 -4.20
CA MET A 170 -14.69 -8.98 -4.23
C MET A 170 -14.86 -7.61 -4.91
N THR A 171 -15.66 -7.55 -5.97
CA THR A 171 -15.98 -6.30 -6.66
C THR A 171 -16.80 -5.36 -5.78
N ALA A 172 -17.86 -5.85 -5.13
CA ALA A 172 -18.67 -5.06 -4.21
C ALA A 172 -17.84 -4.45 -3.08
N VAL A 173 -16.99 -5.27 -2.42
CA VAL A 173 -16.12 -4.82 -1.33
C VAL A 173 -15.06 -3.82 -1.81
N SER A 174 -14.46 -4.05 -2.97
CA SER A 174 -13.46 -3.14 -3.54
C SER A 174 -14.02 -1.76 -3.88
N MET A 175 -15.34 -1.69 -4.17
CA MET A 175 -16.06 -0.45 -4.44
C MET A 175 -16.70 0.18 -3.20
N GLY A 176 -16.63 -0.48 -2.04
CA GLY A 176 -17.27 0.00 -0.81
C GLY A 176 -18.80 -0.17 -0.80
N ASN A 177 -19.33 -1.05 -1.63
CA ASN A 177 -20.77 -1.25 -1.85
C ASN A 177 -21.38 -2.14 -0.76
N LEU A 178 -21.60 -1.57 0.42
CA LEU A 178 -22.02 -2.29 1.62
C LEU A 178 -23.38 -3.01 1.41
N ALA A 179 -24.38 -2.33 0.85
CA ALA A 179 -25.71 -2.90 0.64
C ALA A 179 -25.70 -4.10 -0.30
N CYS A 180 -24.95 -4.00 -1.40
CA CYS A 180 -24.82 -5.12 -2.33
C CYS A 180 -24.01 -6.28 -1.70
N THR A 181 -22.96 -6.00 -0.92
CA THR A 181 -22.21 -7.02 -0.19
C THR A 181 -23.11 -7.77 0.79
N ASP A 182 -23.96 -7.07 1.51
CA ASP A 182 -24.92 -7.68 2.44
C ASP A 182 -25.89 -8.61 1.73
N VAL A 183 -26.48 -8.17 0.64
CA VAL A 183 -27.39 -9.01 -0.20
C VAL A 183 -26.68 -10.23 -0.75
N LEU A 184 -25.45 -10.10 -1.24
CA LEU A 184 -24.64 -11.23 -1.70
C LEU A 184 -24.45 -12.27 -0.58
N LEU A 185 -24.07 -11.82 0.62
CA LEU A 185 -23.85 -12.69 1.76
C LEU A 185 -25.13 -13.35 2.26
N GLN A 186 -26.28 -12.62 2.28
CA GLN A 186 -27.60 -13.15 2.61
C GLN A 186 -28.03 -14.28 1.66
N ASN A 187 -27.64 -14.19 0.39
CA ASN A 187 -27.86 -15.22 -0.61
C ASN A 187 -26.83 -16.37 -0.56
N GLY A 188 -25.97 -16.41 0.46
CA GLY A 188 -25.02 -17.52 0.69
C GLY A 188 -23.73 -17.41 -0.10
N VAL A 189 -23.41 -16.28 -0.71
CA VAL A 189 -22.11 -16.04 -1.34
C VAL A 189 -21.02 -16.08 -0.29
N ARG A 190 -19.92 -16.80 -0.58
CA ARG A 190 -18.83 -17.00 0.39
C ARG A 190 -18.04 -15.73 0.64
N PRO A 191 -17.81 -15.33 1.93
CA PRO A 191 -17.07 -14.11 2.26
C PRO A 191 -15.56 -14.21 1.98
N ASP A 192 -15.03 -15.42 1.73
CA ASP A 192 -13.58 -15.70 1.62
C ASP A 192 -13.11 -15.97 0.19
N SER A 193 -13.77 -15.37 -0.79
CA SER A 193 -13.28 -15.41 -2.17
C SER A 193 -11.88 -14.78 -2.28
N ARG A 194 -11.16 -15.10 -3.35
CA ARG A 194 -9.76 -14.66 -3.50
C ARG A 194 -9.50 -14.10 -4.89
N ASP A 195 -8.85 -12.93 -4.94
CA ASP A 195 -8.32 -12.36 -6.19
C ASP A 195 -7.06 -13.11 -6.67
N LYS A 196 -6.44 -12.65 -7.78
CA LYS A 196 -5.18 -13.23 -8.30
C LYS A 196 -3.98 -13.08 -7.35
N LYS A 197 -4.04 -12.17 -6.40
CA LYS A 197 -3.01 -11.97 -5.38
C LYS A 197 -3.32 -12.76 -4.10
N LEU A 198 -4.40 -13.54 -4.10
CA LEU A 198 -4.97 -14.25 -2.96
C LEU A 198 -5.48 -13.30 -1.85
N ASN A 199 -5.79 -12.05 -2.15
CA ASN A 199 -6.48 -11.19 -1.20
C ASN A 199 -7.93 -11.65 -1.03
N THR A 200 -8.43 -11.61 0.21
CA THR A 200 -9.83 -11.83 0.54
C THR A 200 -10.58 -10.49 0.63
N PRO A 201 -11.93 -10.48 0.57
CA PRO A 201 -12.72 -9.28 0.81
C PRO A 201 -12.38 -8.59 2.14
N LEU A 202 -12.16 -9.37 3.22
CA LEU A 202 -11.77 -8.82 4.52
C LEU A 202 -10.41 -8.10 4.48
N MET A 203 -9.44 -8.61 3.70
CA MET A 203 -8.15 -7.94 3.51
C MET A 203 -8.31 -6.61 2.77
N VAL A 204 -9.19 -6.58 1.76
CA VAL A 204 -9.48 -5.36 0.98
C VAL A 204 -10.17 -4.32 1.87
N ALA A 205 -11.22 -4.72 2.61
CA ALA A 205 -11.91 -3.84 3.56
C ALA A 205 -10.96 -3.28 4.64
N ALA A 206 -10.06 -4.13 5.16
CA ALA A 206 -9.06 -3.73 6.14
C ALA A 206 -8.02 -2.74 5.58
N GLN A 207 -7.63 -2.91 4.32
CA GLN A 207 -6.71 -2.01 3.63
C GLN A 207 -7.27 -0.61 3.43
N TYR A 208 -8.58 -0.49 3.17
CA TYR A 208 -9.28 0.79 3.00
C TYR A 208 -9.83 1.36 4.31
N GLY A 209 -9.73 0.62 5.43
CA GLY A 209 -10.26 1.06 6.72
C GLY A 209 -11.78 1.12 6.76
N ASP A 210 -12.49 0.39 5.89
CA ASP A 210 -13.96 0.36 5.88
C ASP A 210 -14.50 -0.46 7.04
N LEU A 211 -14.81 0.23 8.14
CA LEU A 211 -15.25 -0.41 9.38
C LEU A 211 -16.64 -1.07 9.25
N GLY A 212 -17.51 -0.51 8.40
CA GLY A 212 -18.82 -1.09 8.13
C GLY A 212 -18.70 -2.42 7.42
N MET A 213 -17.88 -2.43 6.36
CA MET A 213 -17.58 -3.62 5.56
C MET A 213 -16.87 -4.71 6.37
N ILE A 214 -15.89 -4.32 7.21
CA ILE A 214 -15.19 -5.25 8.09
C ILE A 214 -16.19 -5.95 9.03
N ARG A 215 -17.07 -5.20 9.69
CA ARG A 215 -18.06 -5.76 10.61
C ARG A 215 -19.03 -6.69 9.90
N LEU A 216 -19.53 -6.28 8.76
CA LEU A 216 -20.43 -7.09 7.94
C LEU A 216 -19.77 -8.43 7.55
N LEU A 217 -18.54 -8.39 7.01
CA LEU A 217 -17.83 -9.61 6.63
C LEU A 217 -17.57 -10.53 7.81
N LEU A 218 -17.22 -9.98 8.98
CA LEU A 218 -17.01 -10.76 10.22
C LEU A 218 -18.31 -11.36 10.75
N GLU A 219 -19.45 -10.68 10.62
CA GLU A 219 -20.77 -11.22 10.95
C GLU A 219 -21.09 -12.47 10.15
N TYR A 220 -20.67 -12.49 8.89
CA TYR A 220 -20.79 -13.67 8.03
C TYR A 220 -19.57 -14.61 8.08
N ASN A 221 -18.81 -14.57 9.18
CA ASN A 221 -17.69 -15.46 9.48
C ASN A 221 -16.54 -15.44 8.46
N ALA A 222 -16.22 -14.27 7.90
CA ALA A 222 -15.01 -14.11 7.08
C ALA A 222 -13.77 -14.51 7.87
N GLY A 223 -12.89 -15.29 7.26
CA GLY A 223 -11.69 -15.84 7.91
C GLY A 223 -10.62 -14.78 8.20
N LEU A 224 -10.30 -14.59 9.48
CA LEU A 224 -9.29 -13.63 9.94
C LEU A 224 -7.86 -13.97 9.51
N GLU A 225 -7.55 -15.29 9.41
CA GLU A 225 -6.18 -15.79 9.25
C GLU A 225 -5.81 -16.18 7.82
N HIS A 226 -6.66 -15.88 6.85
CA HIS A 226 -6.27 -16.04 5.45
C HIS A 226 -5.07 -15.14 5.14
N VAL A 227 -4.22 -15.62 4.25
CA VAL A 227 -3.02 -14.90 3.81
C VAL A 227 -3.00 -14.77 2.29
N ASN A 228 -2.49 -13.63 1.83
CA ASN A 228 -2.24 -13.37 0.43
C ASN A 228 -0.83 -13.84 0.00
N ASN A 229 -0.45 -13.63 -1.27
CA ASN A 229 0.87 -13.97 -1.81
C ASN A 229 2.04 -13.28 -1.07
N SER A 230 1.79 -12.26 -0.29
CA SER A 230 2.77 -11.55 0.52
C SER A 230 2.79 -12.01 1.97
N ASN A 231 2.03 -13.05 2.32
CA ASN A 231 1.80 -13.54 3.68
C ASN A 231 1.16 -12.49 4.60
N TYR A 232 0.36 -11.59 4.04
CA TYR A 232 -0.40 -10.59 4.79
C TYR A 232 -1.78 -11.13 5.13
N THR A 233 -2.19 -10.98 6.40
CA THR A 233 -3.57 -11.14 6.86
C THR A 233 -4.34 -9.83 6.75
N ALA A 234 -5.65 -9.82 7.02
CA ALA A 234 -6.43 -8.58 7.09
C ALA A 234 -5.85 -7.60 8.13
N LEU A 235 -5.44 -8.11 9.31
CA LEU A 235 -4.77 -7.29 10.32
C LEU A 235 -3.45 -6.71 9.83
N ALA A 236 -2.65 -7.47 9.09
CA ALA A 236 -1.40 -6.97 8.51
C ALA A 236 -1.64 -5.85 7.50
N HIS A 237 -2.71 -5.91 6.70
CA HIS A 237 -3.11 -4.85 5.79
C HIS A 237 -3.52 -3.57 6.52
N ALA A 238 -4.38 -3.66 7.54
CA ALA A 238 -4.79 -2.52 8.36
C ALA A 238 -3.60 -1.82 9.03
N ILE A 239 -2.62 -2.60 9.54
CA ILE A 239 -1.40 -2.06 10.13
C ILE A 239 -0.54 -1.37 9.07
N GLN A 240 -0.39 -1.98 7.89
CA GLN A 240 0.44 -1.44 6.81
C GLN A 240 -0.07 -0.10 6.30
N THR A 241 -1.39 0.07 6.23
CA THR A 241 -2.04 1.32 5.79
C THR A 241 -2.23 2.33 6.93
N GLY A 242 -2.01 1.90 8.18
CA GLY A 242 -2.16 2.77 9.36
C GLY A 242 -3.59 2.90 9.87
N GLU A 243 -4.50 2.03 9.42
CA GLU A 243 -5.92 2.04 9.76
C GLU A 243 -6.16 1.49 11.17
N THR A 244 -5.95 2.34 12.17
CA THR A 244 -5.97 1.96 13.59
C THR A 244 -7.32 1.40 14.04
N SER A 245 -8.43 2.00 13.60
CA SER A 245 -9.78 1.54 13.95
C SER A 245 -10.08 0.16 13.35
N ALA A 246 -9.65 -0.09 12.12
CA ALA A 246 -9.78 -1.39 11.47
C ALA A 246 -8.92 -2.45 12.19
N ALA A 247 -7.66 -2.11 12.51
CA ALA A 247 -6.79 -2.99 13.27
C ALA A 247 -7.40 -3.35 14.63
N ARG A 248 -8.02 -2.39 15.34
CA ARG A 248 -8.68 -2.63 16.61
C ARG A 248 -9.83 -3.62 16.48
N ILE A 249 -10.73 -3.42 15.51
CA ILE A 249 -11.86 -4.35 15.29
C ILE A 249 -11.34 -5.77 15.01
N LEU A 250 -10.34 -5.92 14.14
CA LEU A 250 -9.77 -7.21 13.79
C LEU A 250 -9.13 -7.90 15.01
N VAL A 251 -8.37 -7.16 15.82
CA VAL A 251 -7.75 -7.67 17.05
C VAL A 251 -8.80 -8.08 18.08
N ASP A 252 -9.86 -7.27 18.26
CA ASP A 252 -10.93 -7.57 19.18
C ASP A 252 -11.80 -8.75 18.72
N SER A 253 -11.84 -9.00 17.41
CA SER A 253 -12.47 -10.18 16.79
C SER A 253 -11.59 -11.44 16.85
N GLY A 254 -10.38 -11.35 17.43
CA GLY A 254 -9.51 -12.51 17.67
C GLY A 254 -8.43 -12.74 16.60
N ALA A 255 -8.13 -11.76 15.76
CA ALA A 255 -7.01 -11.89 14.80
C ALA A 255 -5.67 -12.14 15.51
N ASN A 256 -4.86 -13.02 14.94
CA ASN A 256 -3.56 -13.39 15.49
C ASN A 256 -2.55 -12.23 15.41
N VAL A 257 -2.30 -11.58 16.54
CA VAL A 257 -1.35 -10.46 16.67
C VAL A 257 0.12 -10.87 16.50
N ASN A 258 0.42 -12.16 16.58
CA ASN A 258 1.78 -12.72 16.45
C ASN A 258 2.05 -13.32 15.06
N HIS A 259 1.17 -13.05 14.09
CA HIS A 259 1.38 -13.50 12.71
C HIS A 259 2.68 -12.94 12.14
N LEU A 260 3.46 -13.81 11.47
CA LEU A 260 4.70 -13.44 10.80
C LEU A 260 4.45 -13.17 9.32
N ILE A 261 4.81 -12.00 8.85
CA ILE A 261 4.81 -11.64 7.44
C ILE A 261 6.13 -12.02 6.76
N LYS A 262 6.32 -11.68 5.49
CA LYS A 262 7.57 -11.99 4.75
C LYS A 262 8.82 -11.51 5.52
N LYS A 263 9.90 -12.32 5.45
CA LYS A 263 11.18 -12.09 6.12
C LYS A 263 11.15 -12.22 7.65
N ASN A 264 10.26 -13.04 8.19
CA ASN A 264 10.10 -13.23 9.64
C ASN A 264 9.81 -11.92 10.42
N GLN A 265 9.26 -10.92 9.76
CA GLN A 265 8.81 -9.69 10.40
C GLN A 265 7.46 -9.94 11.05
N ASN A 266 7.29 -9.54 12.29
CA ASN A 266 5.99 -9.61 12.97
C ASN A 266 5.18 -8.31 12.80
N LEU A 267 3.93 -8.34 13.23
CA LEU A 267 3.02 -7.20 13.10
C LEU A 267 3.41 -6.00 13.98
N TYR A 268 4.06 -6.26 15.13
CA TYR A 268 4.58 -5.19 15.99
C TYR A 268 5.68 -4.39 15.27
N ASP A 269 6.61 -5.10 14.61
CA ASP A 269 7.67 -4.46 13.82
C ASP A 269 7.14 -3.73 12.59
N LEU A 270 6.06 -4.23 11.99
CA LEU A 270 5.37 -3.54 10.90
C LEU A 270 4.76 -2.21 11.39
N ALA A 271 4.10 -2.22 12.56
CA ALA A 271 3.55 -1.02 13.17
C ALA A 271 4.64 0.00 13.55
N ASP A 272 5.81 -0.49 14.01
CA ASP A 272 6.98 0.36 14.29
C ASP A 272 7.49 1.06 13.04
N GLN A 273 7.58 0.35 11.92
CA GLN A 273 7.99 0.94 10.63
C GLN A 273 7.03 2.03 10.16
N GLN A 274 5.73 1.88 10.46
CA GLN A 274 4.72 2.90 10.16
C GLN A 274 4.68 4.04 11.19
N ARG A 275 5.46 3.95 12.27
CA ARG A 275 5.47 4.91 13.40
C ARG A 275 4.10 5.06 14.06
N ASN A 276 3.28 4.03 14.04
CA ASN A 276 1.97 4.05 14.65
C ASN A 276 2.03 3.51 16.08
N SER A 277 2.26 4.42 17.03
CA SER A 277 2.37 4.08 18.46
C SER A 277 1.06 3.55 19.05
N GLU A 278 -0.08 3.95 18.50
CA GLU A 278 -1.39 3.47 18.95
C GLU A 278 -1.58 1.99 18.59
N ILE A 279 -1.27 1.62 17.34
CA ILE A 279 -1.29 0.21 16.93
C ILE A 279 -0.27 -0.61 17.71
N GLN A 280 0.94 -0.09 17.94
CA GLN A 280 1.94 -0.77 18.79
C GLN A 280 1.40 -1.04 20.18
N GLY A 281 0.78 -0.02 20.82
CA GLY A 281 0.14 -0.16 22.12
C GLY A 281 -0.96 -1.21 22.13
N LEU A 282 -1.82 -1.22 21.12
CA LEU A 282 -2.86 -2.22 20.93
C LEU A 282 -2.29 -3.63 20.83
N LEU A 283 -1.31 -3.85 19.94
CA LEU A 283 -0.67 -5.15 19.72
C LEU A 283 0.03 -5.64 20.99
N LYS A 284 0.75 -4.75 21.69
CA LYS A 284 1.43 -5.07 22.95
C LYS A 284 0.45 -5.48 24.05
N SER A 285 -0.70 -4.82 24.15
CA SER A 285 -1.75 -5.17 25.13
C SER A 285 -2.32 -6.58 24.93
N LYS A 286 -2.22 -7.11 23.71
CA LYS A 286 -2.63 -8.47 23.32
C LYS A 286 -1.47 -9.46 23.25
N GLY A 287 -0.29 -9.11 23.78
CA GLY A 287 0.85 -10.02 23.92
C GLY A 287 1.83 -10.05 22.73
N ALA A 288 1.69 -9.15 21.77
CA ALA A 288 2.70 -9.02 20.72
C ALA A 288 3.98 -8.37 21.28
N SER A 289 5.12 -8.84 20.83
CA SER A 289 6.43 -8.30 21.19
C SER A 289 7.30 -8.11 19.94
N PRO A 290 8.26 -7.18 19.98
CA PRO A 290 9.22 -7.03 18.89
C PRO A 290 9.98 -8.34 18.63
N THR A 291 10.36 -8.60 17.37
CA THR A 291 11.21 -9.76 17.07
C THR A 291 12.55 -9.64 17.83
N PRO A 292 13.16 -10.75 18.26
CA PRO A 292 14.39 -10.70 19.05
C PRO A 292 15.63 -10.24 18.26
N HIS A 293 15.52 -10.07 16.94
CA HIS A 293 16.65 -9.69 16.10
C HIS A 293 16.74 -8.16 15.92
N PRO A 294 17.95 -7.58 16.01
CA PRO A 294 18.19 -6.18 15.70
C PRO A 294 17.83 -5.84 14.25
N ASP A 295 17.25 -4.65 14.02
CA ASP A 295 16.93 -4.11 12.69
C ASP A 295 17.82 -2.90 12.39
N PHE A 296 18.97 -3.14 11.79
CA PHE A 296 19.91 -2.11 11.36
C PHE A 296 19.44 -1.44 10.04
N SER A 297 18.33 -0.74 10.10
CA SER A 297 17.71 -0.07 8.95
C SER A 297 18.03 1.42 8.85
N GLU A 298 18.67 1.99 9.84
CA GLU A 298 19.00 3.42 9.91
C GLU A 298 20.50 3.63 9.85
N PHE A 299 20.96 4.50 8.96
CA PHE A 299 22.35 4.90 8.85
C PHE A 299 22.46 6.43 8.87
N GLY A 300 23.62 6.96 9.23
CA GLY A 300 23.80 8.40 9.25
C GLY A 300 25.23 8.84 9.17
N LEU A 301 25.35 10.15 8.95
CA LEU A 301 26.61 10.89 8.93
C LEU A 301 26.56 11.93 10.03
N GLY A 302 27.67 12.10 10.73
CA GLY A 302 27.79 13.07 11.81
C GLY A 302 29.09 13.84 11.72
N LEU A 303 29.02 15.10 12.11
CA LEU A 303 30.19 15.94 12.39
C LEU A 303 30.13 16.35 13.85
N GLY A 304 31.23 16.18 14.52
CA GLY A 304 31.33 16.51 15.93
C GLY A 304 32.64 17.15 16.27
N ASN A 305 32.73 17.56 17.50
CA ASN A 305 33.96 18.02 18.11
C ASN A 305 34.06 17.47 19.54
N SER A 306 35.28 17.26 19.94
CA SER A 306 35.61 16.84 21.29
C SER A 306 36.69 17.78 21.80
N PHE A 307 36.54 18.29 23.03
CA PHE A 307 37.44 19.27 23.56
C PHE A 307 37.62 19.13 25.10
N ASN A 308 38.73 19.60 25.56
CA ASN A 308 39.03 19.91 26.98
C ASN A 308 39.83 21.22 27.03
N SER A 309 40.39 21.53 28.20
CA SER A 309 41.19 22.75 28.39
C SER A 309 42.44 22.85 27.51
N SER A 310 42.95 21.74 26.98
CA SER A 310 44.21 21.66 26.22
C SER A 310 44.11 21.16 24.81
N GLU A 311 42.98 20.59 24.41
CA GLU A 311 42.83 19.94 23.10
C GLU A 311 41.47 20.20 22.47
N TYR A 312 41.50 20.33 21.14
CA TYR A 312 40.31 20.40 20.31
C TYR A 312 40.43 19.41 19.14
N ILE A 313 39.44 18.53 19.00
CA ILE A 313 39.40 17.45 18.00
C ILE A 313 38.13 17.58 17.17
N LEU A 314 38.28 17.64 15.84
CA LEU A 314 37.18 17.48 14.90
C LEU A 314 36.95 15.99 14.62
N GLN A 315 35.70 15.61 14.56
CA GLN A 315 35.25 14.23 14.40
C GLN A 315 34.32 14.11 13.18
N GLY A 316 34.67 13.21 12.27
CA GLY A 316 33.73 12.75 11.24
C GLY A 316 33.23 11.36 11.61
N ARG A 317 31.93 11.12 11.60
CA ARG A 317 31.30 9.87 12.01
C ARG A 317 30.39 9.32 10.92
N ILE A 318 30.41 8.00 10.75
CA ILE A 318 29.44 7.23 10.00
C ILE A 318 28.90 6.17 10.96
N TRP A 319 27.58 6.04 11.04
CA TRP A 319 26.98 5.12 11.96
C TRP A 319 25.82 4.34 11.35
N LEU A 320 25.57 3.17 11.91
CA LEU A 320 24.46 2.28 11.62
C LEU A 320 23.73 2.00 12.93
N GLN A 321 22.41 2.18 12.96
CA GLN A 321 21.60 2.01 14.15
C GLN A 321 20.51 0.97 13.95
N ASP A 322 20.37 0.13 14.96
CA ASP A 322 19.19 -0.69 15.19
C ASP A 322 18.13 0.14 15.91
N ARG A 323 16.97 0.29 15.25
CA ARG A 323 15.85 1.08 15.78
C ARG A 323 15.10 0.41 16.92
N LYS A 324 15.17 -0.90 16.99
CA LYS A 324 14.36 -1.73 17.85
C LYS A 324 14.84 -1.76 19.28
N PHE A 325 16.15 -1.96 19.46
CA PHE A 325 16.79 -2.08 20.75
C PHE A 325 17.72 -0.92 21.06
N GLY A 326 17.88 0.01 20.10
CA GLY A 326 18.73 1.17 20.26
C GLY A 326 20.23 0.90 20.11
N TYR A 327 20.65 -0.29 19.66
CA TYR A 327 22.06 -0.55 19.41
C TYR A 327 22.57 0.25 18.21
N PHE A 328 23.82 0.68 18.27
CA PHE A 328 24.48 1.31 17.13
C PHE A 328 25.91 0.84 16.99
N ALA A 329 26.39 0.85 15.75
CA ALA A 329 27.81 0.73 15.40
C ALA A 329 28.23 2.02 14.70
N GLU A 330 29.42 2.51 15.01
CA GLU A 330 29.91 3.80 14.52
C GLU A 330 31.38 3.67 14.16
N THR A 331 31.78 4.27 13.04
CA THR A 331 33.18 4.44 12.67
C THR A 331 33.42 5.89 12.30
N GLY A 332 34.64 6.35 12.49
CA GLY A 332 34.97 7.73 12.18
C GLY A 332 36.43 8.04 12.11
N TYR A 333 36.70 9.27 11.76
CA TYR A 333 38.03 9.82 11.69
C TYR A 333 38.12 11.10 12.51
N ASP A 334 39.07 11.14 13.41
CA ASP A 334 39.31 12.21 14.37
C ASP A 334 40.61 12.96 14.02
N VAL A 335 40.53 14.29 13.97
CA VAL A 335 41.70 15.14 13.69
C VAL A 335 41.86 16.16 14.76
N ARG A 336 43.04 16.19 15.37
CA ARG A 336 43.42 17.25 16.31
C ARG A 336 43.66 18.55 15.53
N VAL A 337 42.94 19.62 15.87
CA VAL A 337 43.05 20.90 15.19
C VAL A 337 44.20 21.75 15.72
N ILE A 338 44.45 21.68 17.03
CA ILE A 338 45.52 22.44 17.70
C ILE A 338 46.80 21.60 17.73
N ILE A 339 47.85 22.08 17.10
CA ILE A 339 49.15 21.46 17.07
C ILE A 339 49.82 21.71 18.43
N GLN A 340 50.07 20.64 19.19
CA GLN A 340 50.80 20.75 20.45
C GLN A 340 52.30 20.78 20.22
N LYS A 341 52.98 21.66 21.00
CA LYS A 341 54.42 21.59 21.16
C LYS A 341 54.73 20.55 22.23
N VAL A 342 55.43 19.50 21.87
CA VAL A 342 55.86 18.46 22.80
C VAL A 342 57.32 18.73 23.14
N GLN A 343 57.60 18.83 24.44
CA GLN A 343 58.97 18.96 24.97
C GLN A 343 59.36 17.62 25.60
N VAL A 344 60.45 17.07 25.19
CA VAL A 344 61.00 15.85 25.80
C VAL A 344 62.23 16.25 26.65
N GLU A 345 62.08 16.09 27.94
CA GLU A 345 63.16 16.34 28.95
C GLU A 345 63.65 15.00 29.45
N ILE A 346 64.97 14.83 29.47
CA ILE A 346 65.63 13.69 30.09
C ILE A 346 66.68 14.26 31.10
N ASN A 347 66.54 13.86 32.37
CA ASN A 347 67.41 14.34 33.47
C ASN A 347 67.56 15.87 33.57
N ASP A 348 66.39 16.55 33.61
CA ASP A 348 66.25 18.02 33.63
C ASP A 348 66.90 18.77 32.46
N THR A 349 67.24 18.07 31.39
CA THR A 349 67.81 18.68 30.21
C THR A 349 66.81 18.57 29.07
N LEU A 350 66.45 19.73 28.51
CA LEU A 350 65.57 19.77 27.33
C LEU A 350 66.30 19.18 26.11
N ILE A 351 65.90 18.00 25.67
CA ILE A 351 66.58 17.30 24.59
C ILE A 351 65.90 17.60 23.24
N HIS A 352 64.56 17.69 23.20
CA HIS A 352 63.85 17.89 21.95
C HIS A 352 62.54 18.69 22.08
N GLN A 353 62.26 19.55 21.12
CA GLN A 353 60.96 20.16 20.91
C GLN A 353 60.43 19.78 19.52
N TYR A 354 59.25 19.19 19.45
CA TYR A 354 58.62 18.92 18.17
C TYR A 354 57.11 19.34 18.18
N ARG A 355 56.59 19.57 17.00
CA ARG A 355 55.15 19.83 16.84
C ARG A 355 54.46 18.55 16.44
N GLU A 356 53.49 18.13 17.22
CA GLU A 356 52.73 16.90 16.98
C GLU A 356 51.31 17.22 16.53
N ASN A 357 50.92 16.60 15.44
CA ASN A 357 49.51 16.52 15.04
C ASN A 357 49.09 15.05 15.07
N ARG A 358 47.95 14.76 15.68
CA ARG A 358 47.42 13.38 15.75
C ARG A 358 46.10 13.29 15.01
N SER A 359 45.96 12.20 14.29
CA SER A 359 44.69 11.75 13.75
C SER A 359 44.42 10.32 14.19
N ALA A 360 43.17 9.93 14.20
CA ALA A 360 42.82 8.59 14.65
C ALA A 360 41.61 8.07 13.86
N TRP A 361 41.63 6.78 13.60
CA TRP A 361 40.44 6.04 13.25
C TRP A 361 39.75 5.49 14.47
N THR A 362 38.42 5.62 14.51
CA THR A 362 37.60 5.07 15.59
C THR A 362 36.60 4.07 15.03
N LEU A 363 36.42 2.98 15.75
CA LEU A 363 35.39 1.98 15.49
C LEU A 363 34.77 1.59 16.83
N GLY A 364 33.48 1.67 16.97
CA GLY A 364 32.82 1.37 18.21
C GLY A 364 31.39 0.95 18.07
N ALA A 365 30.83 0.55 19.18
CA ALA A 365 29.45 0.20 19.31
C ALA A 365 28.88 0.71 20.63
N GLY A 366 27.59 0.93 20.67
CA GLY A 366 26.92 1.44 21.87
C GLY A 366 25.43 1.18 21.84
N LYS A 367 24.75 1.77 22.81
CA LYS A 367 23.31 1.69 22.95
C LYS A 367 22.72 3.04 23.30
N TYR A 368 21.61 3.38 22.67
CA TYR A 368 20.74 4.48 23.06
C TYR A 368 19.67 3.97 24.04
N PHE A 369 19.44 4.74 25.09
CA PHE A 369 18.39 4.51 26.09
C PHE A 369 17.40 5.66 25.98
N THR A 370 16.37 5.50 25.16
CA THR A 370 15.33 6.51 24.96
C THR A 370 14.47 6.62 26.22
N LEU A 371 14.42 7.82 26.80
CA LEU A 371 13.58 8.12 27.96
C LEU A 371 12.19 8.51 27.56
N HIS A 372 12.07 9.27 26.47
CA HIS A 372 10.78 9.76 25.99
C HIS A 372 10.84 10.10 24.50
N THR A 373 9.71 9.92 23.85
CA THR A 373 9.45 10.39 22.49
C THR A 373 8.28 11.36 22.54
N ASP A 374 8.47 12.60 22.10
CA ASP A 374 7.39 13.58 22.09
C ASP A 374 6.40 13.37 20.93
N GLN A 375 5.32 14.16 20.91
CA GLN A 375 4.28 14.08 19.88
C GLN A 375 4.81 14.45 18.47
N SER A 376 5.92 15.16 18.38
CA SER A 376 6.59 15.51 17.11
C SER A 376 7.52 14.40 16.60
N GLY A 377 7.71 13.32 17.38
CA GLY A 377 8.62 12.22 17.08
C GLY A 377 10.08 12.54 17.41
N LEU A 378 10.31 13.47 18.34
CA LEU A 378 11.63 13.79 18.87
C LEU A 378 11.95 12.85 20.02
N ASP A 379 12.98 12.01 19.85
CA ASP A 379 13.51 11.10 20.87
C ASP A 379 14.57 11.81 21.70
N TYR A 380 14.54 11.67 23.02
CA TYR A 380 15.64 12.09 23.89
C TYR A 380 15.92 11.07 24.99
N GLY A 381 17.15 11.02 25.39
CA GLY A 381 17.63 10.05 26.37
C GLY A 381 19.12 10.11 26.55
N PHE A 382 19.72 9.01 26.98
CA PHE A 382 21.16 8.90 27.14
C PHE A 382 21.70 7.74 26.30
N TYR A 383 23.01 7.82 26.00
CA TYR A 383 23.72 6.77 25.30
C TYR A 383 24.96 6.35 26.10
N ALA A 384 25.39 5.10 25.86
CA ALA A 384 26.68 4.59 26.31
C ALA A 384 27.32 3.83 25.14
N ALA A 385 28.62 4.04 24.95
CA ALA A 385 29.38 3.43 23.85
C ALA A 385 30.82 3.10 24.29
N LEU A 386 31.39 2.16 23.55
CA LEU A 386 32.83 1.82 23.67
C LEU A 386 33.44 1.85 22.28
N TYR A 387 34.50 2.62 22.11
CA TYR A 387 35.24 2.77 20.86
C TYR A 387 36.63 2.18 20.97
N GLY A 388 37.08 1.46 19.97
CA GLY A 388 38.49 1.21 19.69
C GLY A 388 39.06 2.35 18.86
N MET A 389 40.17 2.91 19.25
CA MET A 389 40.79 4.02 18.54
C MET A 389 42.21 3.63 18.12
N LEU A 390 42.51 3.81 16.84
CA LEU A 390 43.85 3.66 16.28
C LEU A 390 44.40 5.04 15.90
N SER A 391 45.38 5.52 16.66
CA SER A 391 45.94 6.86 16.46
C SER A 391 47.24 6.84 15.62
N PHE A 392 47.35 7.84 14.75
CA PHE A 392 48.48 8.05 13.85
C PHE A 392 49.13 9.40 14.12
N PRO A 393 50.27 9.42 14.82
CA PRO A 393 50.98 10.67 15.07
C PRO A 393 51.74 11.12 13.81
N LYS A 394 51.63 12.43 13.47
CA LYS A 394 52.44 13.10 12.46
C LYS A 394 53.38 14.08 13.18
N HIS A 395 54.67 13.95 12.95
CA HIS A 395 55.68 14.81 13.54
C HIS A 395 56.30 15.74 12.47
N LYS A 396 56.62 16.97 12.87
CA LYS A 396 57.53 17.85 12.12
C LYS A 396 58.74 18.13 13.03
N GLY A 397 59.93 17.68 12.61
CA GLY A 397 61.19 17.98 13.33
C GLY A 397 62.01 16.79 13.81
N PHE A 398 61.49 15.54 13.64
CA PHE A 398 62.24 14.32 14.02
C PHE A 398 61.93 13.12 13.13
N SER A 399 62.88 12.21 12.97
CA SER A 399 62.76 11.01 12.11
C SER A 399 62.09 9.84 12.81
N GLU A 400 61.96 9.82 14.13
CA GLU A 400 61.36 8.74 14.91
C GLU A 400 60.33 9.32 15.89
N GLY A 401 59.08 9.21 15.55
CA GLY A 401 57.97 9.55 16.44
C GLY A 401 57.40 8.33 17.16
N PRO A 402 56.58 8.54 18.23
CA PRO A 402 55.94 7.43 18.90
C PRO A 402 55.09 6.62 17.89
N PRO A 403 55.06 5.28 18.06
CA PRO A 403 54.32 4.40 17.15
C PRO A 403 52.82 4.67 17.21
N ALA A 404 52.11 4.19 16.20
CA ALA A 404 50.65 4.14 16.24
C ALA A 404 50.20 3.40 17.51
N SER A 405 49.23 3.95 18.21
CA SER A 405 48.69 3.36 19.43
C SER A 405 47.24 2.96 19.30
N TYR A 406 46.87 1.84 19.89
CA TYR A 406 45.50 1.38 20.01
C TYR A 406 45.00 1.63 21.43
N ASN A 407 43.82 2.24 21.56
CA ASN A 407 43.22 2.55 22.85
C ASN A 407 41.71 2.26 22.84
N LEU A 408 41.17 1.93 23.99
CA LEU A 408 39.74 1.83 24.24
C LEU A 408 39.23 3.14 24.82
N MET A 409 38.12 3.60 24.30
CA MET A 409 37.57 4.92 24.60
C MET A 409 36.09 4.78 24.98
N PRO A 410 35.79 4.72 26.30
CA PRO A 410 34.41 4.77 26.76
C PRO A 410 33.83 6.16 26.54
N SER A 411 32.57 6.22 26.12
CA SER A 411 31.80 7.44 25.91
C SER A 411 30.38 7.27 26.46
N ALA A 412 29.88 8.31 27.10
CA ALA A 412 28.50 8.36 27.58
C ALA A 412 27.99 9.80 27.56
N GLY A 413 26.69 9.96 27.37
CA GLY A 413 26.08 11.29 27.31
C GLY A 413 24.62 11.27 27.03
N PHE A 414 24.11 12.43 26.66
CA PHE A 414 22.71 12.63 26.26
C PHE A 414 22.60 12.74 24.76
N PHE A 415 21.42 12.37 24.23
CA PHE A 415 21.08 12.56 22.83
C PHE A 415 19.71 13.20 22.68
N LEU A 416 19.56 13.91 21.58
CA LEU A 416 18.31 14.44 21.06
C LEU A 416 18.25 14.07 19.59
N LYS A 417 17.20 13.36 19.16
CA LYS A 417 17.11 12.81 17.81
C LYS A 417 15.72 13.01 17.24
N GLY A 418 15.63 13.79 16.17
CA GLY A 418 14.43 13.92 15.34
C GLY A 418 14.42 12.92 14.19
N SER A 419 13.49 13.16 13.25
CA SER A 419 13.24 12.25 12.11
C SER A 419 14.43 12.14 11.14
N TRP A 420 15.22 13.18 10.97
CA TRP A 420 16.32 13.26 9.98
C TRP A 420 17.62 13.85 10.53
N ALA A 421 17.60 14.47 11.69
CA ALA A 421 18.77 15.06 12.33
C ALA A 421 18.72 14.92 13.84
N GLY A 422 19.87 14.98 14.48
CA GLY A 422 19.97 14.93 15.91
C GLY A 422 21.31 15.44 16.43
N MET A 423 21.44 15.44 17.75
CA MET A 423 22.62 15.86 18.48
C MET A 423 22.96 14.86 19.58
N LYS A 424 24.23 14.56 19.74
CA LYS A 424 24.78 13.88 20.91
C LYS A 424 25.68 14.84 21.66
N ALA A 425 25.59 14.89 23.00
CA ALA A 425 26.50 15.60 23.85
C ALA A 425 26.88 14.72 25.02
N GLY A 426 28.16 14.57 25.28
CA GLY A 426 28.61 13.65 26.33
C GLY A 426 30.07 13.81 26.71
N VAL A 427 30.54 12.82 27.40
CA VAL A 427 31.94 12.77 27.90
C VAL A 427 32.59 11.52 27.30
N GLU A 428 33.79 11.70 26.78
CA GLU A 428 34.65 10.63 26.24
C GLU A 428 35.98 10.61 27.00
N ARG A 429 36.49 9.43 27.26
CA ARG A 429 37.81 9.26 27.85
C ARG A 429 38.81 8.92 26.75
N TYR A 430 39.68 9.87 26.43
CA TYR A 430 40.77 9.69 25.48
C TYR A 430 42.03 9.28 26.21
N THR A 431 42.71 8.23 25.78
CA THR A 431 44.03 7.82 26.25
C THR A 431 45.02 7.92 25.10
N PHE A 432 45.44 9.16 24.78
CA PHE A 432 46.56 9.38 23.86
C PHE A 432 47.88 9.33 24.63
N GLY A 433 48.46 8.18 24.83
CA GLY A 433 49.80 8.05 25.38
C GLY A 433 50.01 8.62 26.83
N THR A 434 51.20 8.48 27.35
CA THR A 434 51.57 8.77 28.73
C THR A 434 51.66 10.25 29.12
N LEU A 435 51.34 11.19 28.25
CA LEU A 435 51.61 12.63 28.43
C LEU A 435 50.38 13.55 28.55
N LEU A 436 49.19 13.01 28.82
CA LEU A 436 47.99 13.86 28.84
C LEU A 436 47.45 14.08 30.24
N GLU A 437 47.60 15.28 30.71
CA GLU A 437 46.80 15.84 31.80
C GLU A 437 45.36 16.01 31.32
N GLY A 438 44.43 15.28 31.91
CA GLY A 438 42.99 15.34 31.64
C GLY A 438 42.49 14.39 30.55
N PRO A 439 42.31 13.09 30.86
CA PRO A 439 41.87 12.10 29.89
C PRO A 439 40.39 12.27 29.45
N TRP A 440 39.63 13.10 30.10
CA TRP A 440 38.23 13.31 29.85
C TRP A 440 37.97 14.51 28.91
N LYS A 441 37.16 14.33 27.89
CA LYS A 441 36.75 15.36 26.95
C LYS A 441 35.26 15.45 26.84
N ILE A 442 34.72 16.64 26.63
CA ILE A 442 33.34 16.85 26.27
C ILE A 442 33.25 16.68 24.77
N ASN A 443 32.30 15.87 24.30
CA ASN A 443 31.96 15.76 22.88
C ASN A 443 30.59 16.37 22.57
N ILE A 444 30.49 16.94 21.40
CA ILE A 444 29.22 17.38 20.81
C ILE A 444 29.25 16.93 19.36
N THR A 445 28.28 16.10 18.96
CA THR A 445 28.15 15.60 17.60
C THR A 445 26.78 15.94 17.05
N LEU A 446 26.75 16.64 15.93
CA LEU A 446 25.54 16.84 15.12
C LEU A 446 25.52 15.74 14.06
N PHE A 447 24.38 15.13 13.84
CA PHE A 447 24.26 14.05 12.87
C PHE A 447 22.98 14.13 12.05
N MET A 448 23.04 13.61 10.82
CA MET A 448 21.89 13.38 9.96
C MET A 448 21.67 11.88 9.83
N SER A 449 20.42 11.46 9.92
CA SER A 449 20.02 10.07 9.77
C SER A 449 19.25 9.85 8.49
N PHE A 450 19.56 8.75 7.83
CA PHE A 450 18.89 8.32 6.60
C PHE A 450 18.27 6.96 6.84
N ARG A 451 17.00 6.80 6.45
CA ARG A 451 16.32 5.52 6.50
C ARG A 451 16.32 4.89 5.13
N LYS A 452 16.61 3.60 5.09
CA LYS A 452 16.24 2.80 3.93
C LYS A 452 14.71 2.81 3.86
N LYS A 453 14.13 3.52 2.85
CA LYS A 453 12.69 3.41 2.59
C LYS A 453 12.38 1.94 2.37
N SER A 454 11.55 1.35 3.23
CA SER A 454 10.88 0.12 2.85
C SER A 454 10.11 0.47 1.57
N ASN A 455 10.15 -0.40 0.56
CA ASN A 455 9.29 -0.28 -0.61
C ASN A 455 7.83 -0.53 -0.19
N ALA A 456 7.31 0.31 0.70
CA ALA A 456 5.88 0.46 0.88
C ALA A 456 5.40 1.11 -0.42
N PHE A 457 4.62 0.37 -1.20
CA PHE A 457 3.89 0.91 -2.33
C PHE A 457 3.18 2.17 -1.83
N GLN A 458 3.63 3.33 -2.29
CA GLN A 458 2.83 4.54 -2.16
C GLN A 458 1.65 4.35 -3.11
N TYR A 459 0.51 3.94 -2.57
CA TYR A 459 -0.75 4.16 -3.25
C TYR A 459 -0.91 5.68 -3.37
N LYS A 460 -0.79 6.19 -4.59
CA LYS A 460 -1.25 7.53 -4.89
C LYS A 460 -2.74 7.56 -4.53
N GLU A 461 -3.11 8.37 -3.55
CA GLU A 461 -4.51 8.78 -3.38
C GLU A 461 -4.97 9.34 -4.71
N ILE A 462 -5.83 8.61 -5.38
CA ILE A 462 -6.62 9.17 -6.47
C ILE A 462 -7.77 9.88 -5.76
N ARG A 463 -7.60 11.16 -5.49
CA ARG A 463 -8.72 12.03 -5.11
C ARG A 463 -9.56 12.22 -6.36
N TYR A 464 -10.79 11.77 -6.28
CA TYR A 464 -11.81 12.09 -7.25
C TYR A 464 -12.33 13.49 -6.90
N GLU A 465 -12.05 14.47 -7.76
CA GLU A 465 -12.79 15.73 -7.82
C GLU A 465 -14.06 15.55 -8.66
#